data_d2617c1b42882bdd592c4a8c84a2f838
#
_entry.id   d2617c1b42882bdd592c4a8c84a2f838
#
_cell.length_a   1.000
_cell.length_b   1.000
_cell.length_c   1.000
_cell.angle_alpha   90.00
_cell.angle_beta   90.00
_cell.angle_gamma   90.00
#
_symmetry.space_group_name_H-M   'P 1'
#
loop_
_entity.id
_entity.type
_entity.pdbx_description
1 polymer ?
#
loop_
_entity_poly.entity_id
_entity_poly.type
_entity_poly.pdbx_seq_one_letter_code
_entity_poly.pdbx_strand_id
1 'polypeptide(L)'
;HSLLIENVRYNYGEVALRRSIGPTLLEVGGSYAGNGGVAARASWLAAFGETYVRADAMRGWGGFVSDRLIHNINGITSVSVDQSVKLGRTVLPLHFDVRQVERWSGVDSLEASARASASLRALTFTGQLDWSRTKVPVGPDPPDNLTASLLANARIGRVRVRGEARFALSGANADSRLTLIGEWAGKGDAEWRTELGYDRGLDRARAGLGYTRRFNKLQLTGFGEVASDGSVAASLALAFSFGPKTNGGWRVSAEKLASRGQVVAEVWMDENGDGVRQPGEAALPDVPLTAGNAFVDAATDKAGRGAIDGLEPFRPVMIGIDAGSLPDPYVQPALPGVVVTPRPGVATRVLLPMAAAGEIEGVLRRDGGNPIEGLGVELVDAEGRVRATTI
;
A
#
# COMPACT_ATOMS: atom_id res chain seq x y z
N HIS A 1 -9.13 -27.86 1.39
CA HIS A 1 -8.61 -26.82 2.30
C HIS A 1 -8.00 -27.43 3.56
N SER A 2 -6.95 -26.85 4.09
CA SER A 2 -6.38 -27.19 5.38
C SER A 2 -6.09 -25.93 6.17
N LEU A 3 -6.38 -25.96 7.47
CA LEU A 3 -6.19 -24.85 8.41
C LEU A 3 -5.42 -25.36 9.62
N LEU A 4 -4.41 -24.63 10.05
CA LEU A 4 -3.62 -24.94 11.25
C LEU A 4 -4.00 -23.94 12.34
N ILE A 5 -4.57 -24.43 13.43
CA ILE A 5 -4.94 -23.64 14.61
C ILE A 5 -4.34 -24.33 15.82
N GLU A 6 -3.61 -23.62 16.66
CA GLU A 6 -2.99 -24.14 17.89
C GLU A 6 -2.24 -25.47 17.69
N ASN A 7 -1.47 -25.57 16.59
CA ASN A 7 -0.75 -26.77 16.16
C ASN A 7 -1.62 -27.99 15.77
N VAL A 8 -2.94 -27.81 15.66
CA VAL A 8 -3.87 -28.83 15.14
C VAL A 8 -4.23 -28.53 13.70
N ARG A 9 -4.06 -29.50 12.82
CA ARG A 9 -4.44 -29.37 11.41
C ARG A 9 -5.90 -29.78 11.22
N TYR A 10 -6.71 -28.84 10.73
CA TYR A 10 -8.10 -29.08 10.31
C TYR A 10 -8.16 -29.16 8.79
N ASN A 11 -8.66 -30.28 8.27
CA ASN A 11 -8.89 -30.47 6.83
C ASN A 11 -10.40 -30.45 6.57
N TYR A 12 -10.84 -29.71 5.57
CA TYR A 12 -12.23 -29.68 5.18
C TYR A 12 -12.37 -29.60 3.66
N GLY A 13 -13.47 -30.17 3.14
CA GLY A 13 -13.90 -30.07 1.75
C GLY A 13 -15.14 -29.21 1.64
N GLU A 14 -15.30 -28.49 0.56
CA GLU A 14 -16.43 -27.61 0.29
C GLU A 14 -16.94 -27.84 -1.13
N VAL A 15 -18.26 -27.90 -1.29
CA VAL A 15 -18.96 -27.91 -2.58
C VAL A 15 -20.00 -26.81 -2.57
N ALA A 16 -20.02 -25.98 -3.61
CA ALA A 16 -20.98 -24.91 -3.75
C ALA A 16 -21.56 -24.86 -5.17
N LEU A 17 -22.83 -24.50 -5.25
CA LEU A 17 -23.53 -24.19 -6.49
C LEU A 17 -23.77 -22.69 -6.53
N ARG A 18 -23.45 -22.08 -7.68
CA ARG A 18 -23.63 -20.66 -7.94
C ARG A 18 -24.53 -20.45 -9.15
N ARG A 19 -25.52 -19.58 -9.04
CA ARG A 19 -26.44 -19.23 -10.12
C ARG A 19 -26.76 -17.74 -10.14
N SER A 20 -26.70 -17.15 -11.32
CA SER A 20 -27.19 -15.78 -11.55
C SER A 20 -28.65 -15.85 -12.00
N ILE A 21 -29.50 -15.01 -11.43
CA ILE A 21 -30.93 -14.88 -11.75
C ILE A 21 -31.23 -13.38 -11.88
N GLY A 22 -31.29 -12.88 -13.10
CA GLY A 22 -31.44 -11.44 -13.35
C GLY A 22 -30.32 -10.63 -12.68
N PRO A 23 -30.64 -9.60 -11.89
CA PRO A 23 -29.66 -8.75 -11.21
C PRO A 23 -29.10 -9.38 -9.93
N THR A 24 -29.39 -10.65 -9.69
CA THR A 24 -28.99 -11.34 -8.45
C THR A 24 -28.05 -12.51 -8.70
N LEU A 25 -27.20 -12.78 -7.72
CA LEU A 25 -26.32 -13.94 -7.65
C LEU A 25 -26.61 -14.71 -6.37
N LEU A 26 -27.00 -15.97 -6.50
CA LEU A 26 -27.19 -16.87 -5.38
C LEU A 26 -26.10 -17.93 -5.37
N GLU A 27 -25.53 -18.19 -4.22
CA GLU A 27 -24.60 -19.29 -3.98
C GLU A 27 -25.04 -20.06 -2.74
N VAL A 28 -25.11 -21.37 -2.85
CA VAL A 28 -25.36 -22.28 -1.71
C VAL A 28 -24.31 -23.37 -1.71
N GLY A 29 -23.82 -23.72 -0.53
CA GLY A 29 -22.76 -24.71 -0.40
C GLY A 29 -22.86 -25.50 0.87
N GLY A 30 -22.19 -26.64 0.88
CA GLY A 30 -22.00 -27.51 2.04
C GLY A 30 -20.53 -27.86 2.19
N SER A 31 -20.11 -28.04 3.42
CA SER A 31 -18.73 -28.38 3.76
C SER A 31 -18.72 -29.55 4.75
N TYR A 32 -17.69 -30.38 4.65
CA TYR A 32 -17.42 -31.49 5.55
C TYR A 32 -15.97 -31.42 6.07
N ALA A 33 -15.78 -31.59 7.35
CA ALA A 33 -14.46 -31.60 7.98
C ALA A 33 -14.05 -33.02 8.40
N GLY A 34 -12.75 -33.28 8.42
CA GLY A 34 -12.18 -34.56 8.77
C GLY A 34 -12.48 -35.05 10.20
N ASN A 35 -12.93 -34.16 11.10
CA ASN A 35 -13.41 -34.49 12.44
C ASN A 35 -14.88 -34.90 12.50
N GLY A 36 -15.56 -35.05 11.36
CA GLY A 36 -16.99 -35.35 11.29
C GLY A 36 -17.93 -34.14 11.31
N GLY A 37 -17.39 -32.93 11.48
CA GLY A 37 -18.16 -31.69 11.45
C GLY A 37 -18.66 -31.36 10.06
N VAL A 38 -19.85 -30.76 9.98
CA VAL A 38 -20.46 -30.30 8.72
C VAL A 38 -20.83 -28.81 8.81
N ALA A 39 -20.89 -28.14 7.66
CA ALA A 39 -21.41 -26.79 7.60
C ALA A 39 -22.24 -26.57 6.34
N ALA A 40 -23.20 -25.65 6.44
CA ALA A 40 -23.93 -25.12 5.31
C ALA A 40 -23.67 -23.63 5.18
N ARG A 41 -23.68 -23.13 3.94
CA ARG A 41 -23.58 -21.70 3.65
C ARG A 41 -24.55 -21.29 2.56
N ALA A 42 -25.00 -20.05 2.63
CA ALA A 42 -25.73 -19.37 1.58
C ALA A 42 -25.20 -17.95 1.44
N SER A 43 -25.10 -17.47 0.23
CA SER A 43 -24.70 -16.10 -0.09
C SER A 43 -25.63 -15.59 -1.19
N TRP A 44 -26.17 -14.40 -0.99
CA TRP A 44 -27.02 -13.71 -1.95
C TRP A 44 -26.50 -12.30 -2.17
N LEU A 45 -26.26 -11.96 -3.44
CA LEU A 45 -25.86 -10.65 -3.88
C LEU A 45 -26.89 -10.14 -4.88
N ALA A 46 -27.36 -8.91 -4.71
CA ALA A 46 -28.30 -8.28 -5.61
C ALA A 46 -27.94 -6.82 -5.88
N ALA A 47 -28.17 -6.39 -7.12
CA ALA A 47 -27.98 -5.01 -7.54
C ALA A 47 -29.28 -4.49 -8.16
N PHE A 48 -29.88 -3.48 -7.53
CA PHE A 48 -31.11 -2.83 -7.96
C PHE A 48 -30.87 -1.34 -8.17
N GLY A 49 -30.49 -0.95 -9.37
CA GLY A 49 -30.09 0.41 -9.67
C GLY A 49 -28.84 0.80 -8.87
N GLU A 50 -28.96 1.78 -7.97
CA GLU A 50 -27.88 2.27 -7.11
C GLU A 50 -27.87 1.60 -5.71
N THR A 51 -28.68 0.54 -5.54
CA THR A 51 -28.74 -0.25 -4.31
C THR A 51 -28.07 -1.60 -4.50
N TYR A 52 -27.13 -1.92 -3.62
CA TYR A 52 -26.47 -3.21 -3.56
C TYR A 52 -26.81 -3.88 -2.24
N VAL A 53 -27.31 -5.09 -2.31
CA VAL A 53 -27.65 -5.89 -1.13
C VAL A 53 -26.80 -7.15 -1.14
N ARG A 54 -26.20 -7.44 -0.01
CA ARG A 54 -25.48 -8.70 0.21
C ARG A 54 -25.98 -9.35 1.49
N ALA A 55 -26.32 -10.62 1.41
CA ALA A 55 -26.64 -11.45 2.55
C ALA A 55 -25.78 -12.71 2.52
N ASP A 56 -25.12 -13.01 3.62
CA ASP A 56 -24.29 -14.20 3.81
C ASP A 56 -24.74 -14.91 5.09
N ALA A 57 -24.87 -16.21 5.04
CA ALA A 57 -25.10 -17.05 6.19
C ALA A 57 -24.22 -18.30 6.11
N MET A 58 -23.61 -18.66 7.23
CA MET A 58 -22.86 -19.90 7.36
C MET A 58 -23.08 -20.45 8.76
N ARG A 59 -23.36 -21.76 8.84
CA ARG A 59 -23.53 -22.45 10.13
C ARG A 59 -22.86 -23.80 10.09
N GLY A 60 -22.12 -24.11 11.16
CA GLY A 60 -21.44 -25.37 11.38
C GLY A 60 -22.09 -26.19 12.49
N TRP A 61 -21.96 -27.50 12.39
CA TRP A 61 -22.40 -28.49 13.37
C TRP A 61 -21.28 -29.51 13.59
N GLY A 62 -21.34 -30.22 14.70
CA GLY A 62 -20.40 -31.29 15.01
C GLY A 62 -18.95 -30.82 15.19
N GLY A 63 -18.76 -29.57 15.69
CA GLY A 63 -17.42 -29.02 15.87
C GLY A 63 -16.71 -28.65 14.57
N PHE A 64 -17.45 -28.32 13.50
CA PHE A 64 -16.88 -27.87 12.22
C PHE A 64 -16.03 -26.63 12.41
N VAL A 65 -14.82 -26.65 11.82
CA VAL A 65 -13.86 -25.52 11.81
C VAL A 65 -13.39 -25.26 10.40
N SER A 66 -13.35 -23.99 10.01
CA SER A 66 -12.82 -23.51 8.74
C SER A 66 -12.16 -22.12 8.91
N ASP A 67 -11.67 -21.56 7.83
CA ASP A 67 -11.15 -20.18 7.79
C ASP A 67 -12.20 -19.09 8.14
N ARG A 68 -13.49 -19.40 8.03
CA ARG A 68 -14.61 -18.51 8.38
C ARG A 68 -15.23 -18.79 9.73
N LEU A 69 -15.29 -20.06 10.12
CA LEU A 69 -15.80 -20.53 11.41
C LEU A 69 -14.63 -21.05 12.24
N ILE A 70 -13.85 -20.14 12.78
CA ILE A 70 -12.67 -20.46 13.60
C ILE A 70 -12.98 -20.43 15.10
N HIS A 71 -12.21 -21.19 15.86
CA HIS A 71 -12.32 -21.27 17.32
C HIS A 71 -13.73 -21.64 17.80
N ASN A 72 -14.36 -20.73 18.54
CA ASN A 72 -15.63 -20.95 19.18
C ASN A 72 -16.86 -20.53 18.34
N ILE A 73 -16.68 -20.13 17.08
CA ILE A 73 -17.77 -19.67 16.20
C ILE A 73 -18.41 -20.86 15.51
N ASN A 74 -19.74 -21.02 15.67
CA ASN A 74 -20.52 -22.04 14.99
C ASN A 74 -21.48 -21.48 13.92
N GLY A 75 -21.74 -20.16 13.93
CA GLY A 75 -22.59 -19.53 12.94
C GLY A 75 -22.26 -18.06 12.74
N ILE A 76 -22.36 -17.61 11.49
CA ILE A 76 -22.27 -16.18 11.09
C ILE A 76 -23.38 -15.92 10.11
N THR A 77 -24.18 -14.91 10.39
CA THR A 77 -25.17 -14.36 9.44
C THR A 77 -24.91 -12.87 9.31
N SER A 78 -24.85 -12.36 8.10
CA SER A 78 -24.71 -10.92 7.86
C SER A 78 -25.56 -10.47 6.68
N VAL A 79 -26.08 -9.25 6.79
CA VAL A 79 -26.77 -8.56 5.71
C VAL A 79 -26.20 -7.16 5.62
N SER A 80 -25.75 -6.76 4.44
CA SER A 80 -25.31 -5.39 4.16
C SER A 80 -26.07 -4.78 3.01
N VAL A 81 -26.34 -3.49 3.11
CA VAL A 81 -27.01 -2.68 2.09
C VAL A 81 -26.19 -1.45 1.83
N ASP A 82 -25.74 -1.28 0.60
CA ASP A 82 -25.10 -0.08 0.11
C ASP A 82 -26.07 0.66 -0.81
N GLN A 83 -26.30 1.93 -0.53
CA GLN A 83 -27.22 2.79 -1.28
C GLN A 83 -26.56 4.13 -1.55
N SER A 84 -26.59 4.59 -2.80
CA SER A 84 -26.19 5.96 -3.15
C SER A 84 -27.42 6.83 -3.34
N VAL A 85 -27.55 7.88 -2.52
CA VAL A 85 -28.65 8.85 -2.60
C VAL A 85 -28.14 10.16 -3.19
N LYS A 86 -28.76 10.62 -4.27
CA LYS A 86 -28.44 11.91 -4.91
C LYS A 86 -29.26 13.03 -4.28
N LEU A 87 -28.58 13.97 -3.62
CA LEU A 87 -29.15 15.19 -3.08
C LEU A 87 -28.64 16.41 -3.86
N GLY A 88 -29.33 16.79 -4.91
CA GLY A 88 -28.89 17.84 -5.82
C GLY A 88 -27.58 17.47 -6.51
N ARG A 89 -26.49 18.21 -6.22
CA ARG A 89 -25.16 17.96 -6.77
C ARG A 89 -24.30 17.03 -5.90
N THR A 90 -24.78 16.63 -4.73
CA THR A 90 -24.03 15.79 -3.78
C THR A 90 -24.58 14.38 -3.82
N VAL A 91 -23.69 13.39 -3.82
CA VAL A 91 -24.03 11.99 -3.63
C VAL A 91 -23.71 11.61 -2.20
N LEU A 92 -24.71 11.05 -1.51
CA LEU A 92 -24.55 10.48 -0.17
C LEU A 92 -24.49 8.96 -0.28
N PRO A 93 -23.35 8.34 -0.10
CA PRO A 93 -23.27 6.91 0.12
C PRO A 93 -23.77 6.58 1.53
N LEU A 94 -24.72 5.66 1.58
CA LEU A 94 -25.27 5.07 2.79
C LEU A 94 -24.86 3.61 2.84
N HIS A 95 -24.47 3.16 4.01
CA HIS A 95 -24.13 1.76 4.27
C HIS A 95 -24.82 1.30 5.54
N PHE A 96 -25.52 0.18 5.45
CA PHE A 96 -26.16 -0.50 6.57
C PHE A 96 -25.60 -1.92 6.64
N ASP A 97 -25.29 -2.36 7.84
CA ASP A 97 -24.79 -3.71 8.10
C ASP A 97 -25.45 -4.26 9.35
N VAL A 98 -25.85 -5.52 9.29
CA VAL A 98 -26.30 -6.30 10.45
C VAL A 98 -25.54 -7.62 10.43
N ARG A 99 -24.94 -7.98 11.56
CA ARG A 99 -24.18 -9.19 11.72
C ARG A 99 -24.54 -9.92 13.01
N GLN A 100 -24.86 -11.19 12.87
CA GLN A 100 -25.04 -12.11 14.00
C GLN A 100 -23.90 -13.11 14.02
N VAL A 101 -23.31 -13.33 15.20
CA VAL A 101 -22.29 -14.35 15.42
C VAL A 101 -22.77 -15.27 16.53
N GLU A 102 -22.92 -16.53 16.22
CA GLU A 102 -23.27 -17.60 17.18
C GLU A 102 -22.01 -18.37 17.55
N ARG A 103 -21.90 -18.77 18.81
CA ARG A 103 -20.72 -19.48 19.32
C ARG A 103 -21.11 -20.79 20.01
N TRP A 104 -20.21 -21.76 19.95
CA TRP A 104 -20.36 -23.03 20.65
C TRP A 104 -20.51 -22.86 22.18
N SER A 105 -19.94 -21.78 22.73
CA SER A 105 -20.11 -21.41 24.13
C SER A 105 -21.50 -20.93 24.51
N GLY A 106 -22.36 -20.65 23.52
CA GLY A 106 -23.68 -20.03 23.73
C GLY A 106 -23.63 -18.52 23.95
N VAL A 107 -22.45 -17.90 23.83
CA VAL A 107 -22.32 -16.43 23.84
C VAL A 107 -22.53 -15.91 22.43
N ASP A 108 -23.70 -15.38 22.16
CA ASP A 108 -24.04 -14.87 20.84
C ASP A 108 -23.95 -13.34 20.80
N SER A 109 -23.58 -12.79 19.67
CA SER A 109 -23.58 -11.34 19.46
C SER A 109 -24.39 -10.95 18.21
N LEU A 110 -25.14 -9.87 18.34
CA LEU A 110 -25.84 -9.20 17.25
C LEU A 110 -25.33 -7.76 17.17
N GLU A 111 -24.83 -7.38 16.03
CA GLU A 111 -24.25 -6.06 15.73
C GLU A 111 -25.01 -5.45 14.58
N ALA A 112 -25.29 -4.16 14.65
CA ALA A 112 -25.87 -3.39 13.55
C ALA A 112 -25.12 -2.08 13.42
N SER A 113 -24.79 -1.70 12.20
CA SER A 113 -24.20 -0.41 11.92
C SER A 113 -24.92 0.34 10.79
N ALA A 114 -24.94 1.65 10.91
CA ALA A 114 -25.44 2.54 9.87
C ALA A 114 -24.41 3.66 9.66
N ARG A 115 -23.97 3.86 8.43
CA ARG A 115 -22.96 4.86 8.07
C ARG A 115 -23.43 5.69 6.89
N ALA A 116 -23.22 7.00 6.99
CA ALA A 116 -23.43 7.95 5.91
C ALA A 116 -22.21 8.86 5.74
N SER A 117 -21.84 9.17 4.51
CA SER A 117 -20.74 10.08 4.22
C SER A 117 -21.22 11.19 3.29
N ALA A 118 -20.69 12.40 3.50
CA ALA A 118 -20.94 13.55 2.64
C ALA A 118 -19.64 14.30 2.39
N SER A 119 -19.44 14.74 1.15
CA SER A 119 -18.29 15.57 0.77
C SER A 119 -18.78 16.94 0.29
N LEU A 120 -18.30 17.99 0.95
CA LEU A 120 -18.60 19.39 0.65
C LEU A 120 -17.30 20.14 0.35
N ARG A 121 -16.95 20.30 -0.91
CA ARG A 121 -15.67 20.90 -1.33
C ARG A 121 -14.45 20.18 -0.72
N ALA A 122 -13.71 20.86 0.18
CA ALA A 122 -12.53 20.33 0.83
C ALA A 122 -12.80 19.61 2.16
N LEU A 123 -14.06 19.40 2.51
CA LEU A 123 -14.50 18.83 3.78
C LEU A 123 -15.32 17.57 3.53
N THR A 124 -14.94 16.48 4.19
CA THR A 124 -15.68 15.22 4.16
C THR A 124 -16.13 14.87 5.57
N PHE A 125 -17.39 14.53 5.71
CA PHE A 125 -17.98 14.03 6.95
C PHE A 125 -18.40 12.58 6.77
N THR A 126 -18.21 11.79 7.80
CA THR A 126 -18.77 10.44 7.91
C THR A 126 -19.40 10.29 9.29
N GLY A 127 -20.71 10.08 9.32
CA GLY A 127 -21.45 9.71 10.52
C GLY A 127 -21.68 8.21 10.55
N GLN A 128 -21.57 7.61 11.73
CA GLN A 128 -21.81 6.18 11.94
C GLN A 128 -22.52 5.96 13.28
N LEU A 129 -23.48 5.06 13.27
CA LEU A 129 -24.14 4.52 14.45
C LEU A 129 -23.82 3.04 14.53
N ASP A 130 -23.36 2.58 15.67
CA ASP A 130 -23.06 1.18 15.96
C ASP A 130 -23.88 0.75 17.15
N TRP A 131 -24.66 -0.31 16.97
CA TRP A 131 -25.39 -0.95 18.02
C TRP A 131 -24.92 -2.40 18.18
N SER A 132 -24.78 -2.87 19.41
CA SER A 132 -24.44 -4.26 19.68
C SER A 132 -25.16 -4.80 20.90
N ARG A 133 -25.60 -6.05 20.78
CA ARG A 133 -26.19 -6.86 21.84
C ARG A 133 -25.39 -8.14 21.98
N THR A 134 -25.10 -8.50 23.21
CA THR A 134 -24.49 -9.79 23.54
C THR A 134 -25.46 -10.58 24.39
N LYS A 135 -25.71 -11.83 24.02
CA LYS A 135 -26.51 -12.79 24.78
C LYS A 135 -25.57 -13.81 25.43
N VAL A 136 -25.78 -14.07 26.71
CA VAL A 136 -24.96 -15.03 27.46
C VAL A 136 -25.78 -16.23 27.88
N PRO A 137 -25.21 -17.45 27.94
CA PRO A 137 -25.95 -18.67 28.27
C PRO A 137 -26.29 -18.75 29.76
N VAL A 138 -25.57 -18.02 30.61
CA VAL A 138 -25.74 -18.05 32.07
C VAL A 138 -25.62 -16.63 32.62
N GLY A 139 -26.58 -16.22 33.46
CA GLY A 139 -26.63 -14.90 34.04
C GLY A 139 -27.45 -13.91 33.21
N PRO A 140 -27.55 -12.65 33.65
CA PRO A 140 -28.22 -11.60 32.90
C PRO A 140 -27.38 -11.17 31.68
N ASP A 141 -28.04 -10.91 30.57
CA ASP A 141 -27.38 -10.34 29.40
C ASP A 141 -26.75 -8.97 29.74
N PRO A 142 -25.56 -8.65 29.22
CA PRO A 142 -25.02 -7.31 29.30
C PRO A 142 -25.96 -6.29 28.66
N PRO A 143 -25.97 -5.03 29.12
CA PRO A 143 -26.76 -3.99 28.48
C PRO A 143 -26.33 -3.76 27.05
N ASP A 144 -27.29 -3.46 26.18
CA ASP A 144 -27.00 -3.11 24.77
C ASP A 144 -26.07 -1.89 24.68
N ASN A 145 -25.08 -1.95 23.81
CA ASN A 145 -24.21 -0.81 23.53
C ASN A 145 -24.70 -0.08 22.28
N LEU A 146 -24.86 1.24 22.39
CA LEU A 146 -25.11 2.12 21.26
C LEU A 146 -24.05 3.21 21.23
N THR A 147 -23.33 3.34 20.13
CA THR A 147 -22.28 4.32 19.92
C THR A 147 -22.59 5.15 18.67
N ALA A 148 -22.45 6.46 18.77
CA ALA A 148 -22.43 7.35 17.62
C ALA A 148 -21.01 7.86 17.37
N SER A 149 -20.57 7.83 16.12
CA SER A 149 -19.26 8.33 15.70
C SER A 149 -19.41 9.36 14.58
N LEU A 150 -18.63 10.42 14.64
CA LEU A 150 -18.52 11.42 13.60
C LEU A 150 -17.05 11.61 13.24
N LEU A 151 -16.70 11.38 11.99
CA LEU A 151 -15.39 11.64 11.42
C LEU A 151 -15.50 12.81 10.45
N ALA A 152 -14.65 13.81 10.63
CA ALA A 152 -14.53 14.96 9.72
C ALA A 152 -13.09 15.06 9.22
N ASN A 153 -12.89 15.17 7.90
CA ASN A 153 -11.60 15.41 7.29
C ASN A 153 -11.69 16.69 6.46
N ALA A 154 -10.72 17.56 6.63
CA ALA A 154 -10.62 18.81 5.89
C ALA A 154 -9.18 19.11 5.47
N ARG A 155 -9.05 19.88 4.38
CA ARG A 155 -7.78 20.51 4.02
C ARG A 155 -7.96 22.02 4.05
N ILE A 156 -7.27 22.66 4.99
CA ILE A 156 -7.30 24.11 5.18
C ILE A 156 -5.92 24.66 4.79
N GLY A 157 -5.80 25.14 3.56
CA GLY A 157 -4.52 25.55 3.00
C GLY A 157 -3.52 24.39 2.95
N ARG A 158 -2.44 24.48 3.73
CA ARG A 158 -1.40 23.44 3.82
C ARG A 158 -1.63 22.44 4.95
N VAL A 159 -2.63 22.70 5.81
CA VAL A 159 -2.94 21.88 6.97
C VAL A 159 -4.01 20.85 6.61
N ARG A 160 -3.75 19.58 6.88
CA ARG A 160 -4.76 18.53 6.92
C ARG A 160 -5.31 18.45 8.32
N VAL A 161 -6.62 18.54 8.47
CA VAL A 161 -7.32 18.47 9.75
C VAL A 161 -8.22 17.25 9.73
N ARG A 162 -8.15 16.45 10.78
CA ARG A 162 -9.03 15.32 11.04
C ARG A 162 -9.63 15.47 12.42
N GLY A 163 -10.95 15.47 12.49
CA GLY A 163 -11.72 15.43 13.73
C GLY A 163 -12.43 14.09 13.86
N GLU A 164 -12.41 13.49 15.03
CA GLU A 164 -13.13 12.28 15.38
C GLU A 164 -13.85 12.50 16.70
N ALA A 165 -15.17 12.31 16.70
CA ALA A 165 -15.98 12.32 17.88
C ALA A 165 -16.70 10.98 18.02
N ARG A 166 -16.60 10.35 19.19
CA ARG A 166 -17.28 9.11 19.53
C ARG A 166 -18.07 9.32 20.81
N PHE A 167 -19.34 8.97 20.78
CA PHE A 167 -20.28 9.11 21.88
C PHE A 167 -20.89 7.76 22.19
N ALA A 168 -20.69 7.25 23.40
CA ALA A 168 -21.47 6.16 23.93
C ALA A 168 -22.83 6.69 24.36
N LEU A 169 -23.88 6.25 23.67
CA LEU A 169 -25.26 6.66 23.92
C LEU A 169 -25.95 5.74 24.93
N SER A 170 -25.55 4.46 24.98
CA SER A 170 -25.95 3.48 25.98
C SER A 170 -24.89 2.41 26.16
N GLY A 171 -24.95 1.62 27.23
CA GLY A 171 -24.08 0.49 27.51
C GLY A 171 -23.23 0.65 28.77
N ALA A 172 -22.51 -0.42 29.14
CA ALA A 172 -21.67 -0.45 30.34
C ALA A 172 -20.44 0.46 30.23
N ASN A 173 -19.96 0.72 29.01
CA ASN A 173 -18.77 1.53 28.73
C ASN A 173 -19.19 2.87 28.10
N ALA A 174 -19.52 3.84 28.94
CA ALA A 174 -19.92 5.18 28.50
C ALA A 174 -18.74 6.06 28.06
N ASP A 175 -17.78 5.49 27.31
CA ASP A 175 -16.61 6.21 26.82
C ASP A 175 -16.97 7.12 25.65
N SER A 176 -17.02 8.41 25.94
CA SER A 176 -17.12 9.44 24.89
C SER A 176 -15.77 10.10 24.72
N ARG A 177 -15.28 10.16 23.47
CA ARG A 177 -13.98 10.70 23.13
C ARG A 177 -14.09 11.68 21.97
N LEU A 178 -13.39 12.78 22.10
CA LEU A 178 -13.17 13.74 21.03
C LEU A 178 -11.68 13.83 20.72
N THR A 179 -11.31 13.75 19.44
CA THR A 179 -9.91 13.89 18.98
C THR A 179 -9.89 14.83 17.79
N LEU A 180 -8.97 15.78 17.80
CA LEU A 180 -8.68 16.68 16.68
C LEU A 180 -7.19 16.59 16.35
N ILE A 181 -6.88 16.27 15.10
CA ILE A 181 -5.52 16.12 14.61
C ILE A 181 -5.30 17.13 13.49
N GLY A 182 -4.21 17.88 13.58
CA GLY A 182 -3.72 18.76 12.52
C GLY A 182 -2.35 18.31 12.06
N GLU A 183 -2.16 18.17 10.74
CA GLU A 183 -0.90 17.77 10.12
C GLU A 183 -0.51 18.75 9.04
N TRP A 184 0.75 19.19 9.00
CA TRP A 184 1.25 20.05 7.95
C TRP A 184 2.73 19.80 7.66
N ALA A 185 3.10 19.96 6.40
CA ALA A 185 4.48 19.88 5.97
C ALA A 185 5.25 21.15 6.38
N GLY A 186 6.42 20.96 6.97
CA GLY A 186 7.40 22.00 7.24
C GLY A 186 8.37 22.20 6.08
N LYS A 187 9.47 22.91 6.34
CA LYS A 187 10.57 23.05 5.38
C LYS A 187 11.47 21.82 5.42
N GLY A 188 11.90 21.32 4.25
CA GLY A 188 12.89 20.26 4.11
C GLY A 188 12.46 18.95 4.77
N ASP A 189 11.55 18.21 4.18
CA ASP A 189 11.06 16.88 4.61
C ASP A 189 10.70 16.81 6.12
N ALA A 190 10.21 17.93 6.66
CA ALA A 190 9.70 18.01 8.01
C ALA A 190 8.17 17.92 7.99
N GLU A 191 7.62 17.23 8.98
CA GLU A 191 6.19 17.10 9.21
C GLU A 191 5.88 17.45 10.67
N TRP A 192 4.86 18.27 10.86
CA TRP A 192 4.31 18.62 12.15
C TRP A 192 2.95 17.98 12.33
N ARG A 193 2.68 17.51 13.54
CA ARG A 193 1.40 16.98 13.95
C ARG A 193 1.00 17.54 15.29
N THR A 194 -0.19 18.11 15.38
CA THR A 194 -0.83 18.42 16.66
C THR A 194 -1.99 17.47 16.90
N GLU A 195 -2.19 17.11 18.15
CA GLU A 195 -3.32 16.29 18.58
C GLU A 195 -3.94 16.92 19.83
N LEU A 196 -5.23 17.18 19.76
CA LEU A 196 -6.06 17.58 20.91
C LEU A 196 -7.06 16.45 21.17
N GLY A 197 -7.16 16.01 22.41
CA GLY A 197 -8.05 14.94 22.80
C GLY A 197 -8.80 15.28 24.07
N TYR A 198 -10.03 14.81 24.18
CA TYR A 198 -10.81 14.82 25.41
C TYR A 198 -11.48 13.46 25.59
N ASP A 199 -11.30 12.86 26.75
CA ASP A 199 -11.91 11.61 27.16
C ASP A 199 -12.85 11.87 28.33
N ARG A 200 -14.16 11.71 28.10
CA ARG A 200 -15.20 12.00 29.09
C ARG A 200 -15.16 10.98 30.24
N GLY A 201 -14.85 9.72 29.95
CA GLY A 201 -14.84 8.67 30.98
C GLY A 201 -13.75 8.89 32.02
N LEU A 202 -12.63 9.50 31.61
CA LEU A 202 -11.50 9.86 32.48
C LEU A 202 -11.52 11.33 32.91
N ASP A 203 -12.47 12.13 32.40
CA ASP A 203 -12.49 13.61 32.54
C ASP A 203 -11.13 14.24 32.21
N ARG A 204 -10.51 13.76 31.13
CA ARG A 204 -9.13 14.07 30.80
C ARG A 204 -9.04 14.72 29.42
N ALA A 205 -8.54 15.96 29.41
CA ALA A 205 -8.10 16.63 28.19
C ALA A 205 -6.59 16.41 27.98
N ARG A 206 -6.17 16.29 26.71
CA ARG A 206 -4.76 16.17 26.34
C ARG A 206 -4.44 17.02 25.12
N ALA A 207 -3.22 17.53 25.07
CA ALA A 207 -2.68 18.27 23.94
C ALA A 207 -1.28 17.74 23.62
N GLY A 208 -1.06 17.31 22.40
CA GLY A 208 0.19 16.76 21.92
C GLY A 208 0.73 17.53 20.72
N LEU A 209 2.05 17.61 20.63
CA LEU A 209 2.79 18.16 19.50
C LEU A 209 3.84 17.15 19.06
N GLY A 210 3.77 16.75 17.81
CA GLY A 210 4.74 15.88 17.14
C GLY A 210 5.51 16.63 16.08
N TYR A 211 6.77 16.29 15.95
CA TYR A 211 7.65 16.76 14.89
C TYR A 211 8.42 15.56 14.33
N THR A 212 8.36 15.38 13.04
CA THR A 212 9.15 14.38 12.33
C THR A 212 9.97 15.07 11.26
N ARG A 213 11.26 14.78 11.20
CA ARG A 213 12.13 15.24 10.12
C ARG A 213 12.97 14.09 9.58
N ARG A 214 12.96 13.96 8.28
CA ARG A 214 13.78 13.00 7.58
C ARG A 214 15.04 13.68 7.06
N PHE A 215 16.17 13.09 7.36
CA PHE A 215 17.48 13.44 6.83
C PHE A 215 17.96 12.29 5.95
N ASN A 216 18.98 12.51 5.15
CA ASN A 216 19.50 11.46 4.25
C ASN A 216 19.92 10.16 4.98
N LYS A 217 20.38 10.27 6.23
CA LYS A 217 20.91 9.15 7.00
C LYS A 217 20.04 8.67 8.14
N LEU A 218 19.13 9.48 8.61
CA LEU A 218 18.28 9.17 9.76
C LEU A 218 16.96 9.93 9.70
N GLN A 219 15.97 9.40 10.41
CA GLN A 219 14.73 10.10 10.70
C GLN A 219 14.67 10.41 12.20
N LEU A 220 14.40 11.65 12.53
CA LEU A 220 14.17 12.14 13.89
C LEU A 220 12.66 12.33 14.09
N THR A 221 12.11 11.75 15.15
CA THR A 221 10.73 11.98 15.56
C THR A 221 10.72 12.39 17.02
N GLY A 222 10.20 13.57 17.32
CA GLY A 222 9.93 14.05 18.66
C GLY A 222 8.44 14.17 18.90
N PHE A 223 7.96 13.81 20.08
CA PHE A 223 6.58 13.99 20.49
C PHE A 223 6.54 14.43 21.94
N GLY A 224 5.69 15.42 22.25
CA GLY A 224 5.38 15.87 23.60
C GLY A 224 3.87 15.94 23.79
N GLU A 225 3.39 15.53 24.95
CA GLU A 225 1.98 15.58 25.35
C GLU A 225 1.86 16.10 26.79
N VAL A 226 0.85 16.91 27.01
CA VAL A 226 0.42 17.36 28.34
C VAL A 226 -1.07 17.03 28.51
N ALA A 227 -1.47 16.71 29.72
CA ALA A 227 -2.87 16.44 30.01
C ALA A 227 -3.38 17.19 31.23
N SER A 228 -4.72 17.34 31.34
CA SER A 228 -5.39 18.11 32.41
C SER A 228 -5.20 17.54 33.81
N ASP A 229 -4.83 16.27 33.91
CA ASP A 229 -4.50 15.60 35.18
C ASP A 229 -3.06 15.92 35.65
N GLY A 230 -2.35 16.80 34.96
CA GLY A 230 -0.97 17.17 35.24
C GLY A 230 0.07 16.20 34.70
N SER A 231 -0.34 15.14 34.01
CA SER A 231 0.60 14.20 33.40
C SER A 231 1.26 14.83 32.15
N VAL A 232 2.55 14.54 32.00
CA VAL A 232 3.38 14.98 30.87
C VAL A 232 4.09 13.75 30.30
N ALA A 233 4.07 13.62 28.99
CA ALA A 233 4.82 12.59 28.28
C ALA A 233 5.69 13.26 27.20
N ALA A 234 6.91 12.78 27.03
CA ALA A 234 7.78 13.17 25.94
C ALA A 234 8.52 11.95 25.40
N SER A 235 8.70 11.91 24.09
CA SER A 235 9.49 10.88 23.43
C SER A 235 10.36 11.47 22.33
N LEU A 236 11.54 10.89 22.16
CA LEU A 236 12.45 11.19 21.07
C LEU A 236 12.88 9.87 20.45
N ALA A 237 12.64 9.71 19.17
CA ALA A 237 13.01 8.51 18.43
C ALA A 237 13.94 8.88 17.28
N LEU A 238 15.01 8.10 17.14
CA LEU A 238 15.91 8.11 16.00
C LEU A 238 15.75 6.79 15.25
N ALA A 239 15.38 6.88 13.98
CA ALA A 239 15.29 5.72 13.12
C ALA A 239 16.35 5.81 12.02
N PHE A 240 17.14 4.77 11.88
CA PHE A 240 18.15 4.59 10.85
C PHE A 240 18.38 3.11 10.57
N SER A 241 18.98 2.82 9.45
CA SER A 241 19.34 1.46 9.03
C SER A 241 20.79 1.40 8.63
N PHE A 242 21.41 0.24 8.82
CA PHE A 242 22.73 -0.07 8.31
C PHE A 242 22.63 -0.95 7.07
N GLY A 243 23.45 -0.70 6.07
CA GLY A 243 23.54 -1.53 4.87
C GLY A 243 24.93 -1.50 4.26
N PRO A 244 25.23 -2.40 3.34
CA PRO A 244 26.49 -2.41 2.63
C PRO A 244 26.62 -1.16 1.75
N LYS A 245 27.85 -0.65 1.62
CA LYS A 245 28.21 0.34 0.60
C LYS A 245 28.49 -0.35 -0.74
N THR A 246 28.34 0.41 -1.82
CA THR A 246 28.65 -0.02 -3.18
C THR A 246 30.12 -0.42 -3.39
N ASN A 247 31.02 0.23 -2.65
CA ASN A 247 32.47 0.04 -2.73
C ASN A 247 33.08 -0.68 -1.52
N GLY A 248 32.25 -1.42 -0.77
CA GLY A 248 32.65 -2.12 0.45
C GLY A 248 32.47 -1.25 1.71
N GLY A 249 32.35 -1.91 2.88
CA GLY A 249 32.08 -1.28 4.17
C GLY A 249 30.56 -1.05 4.41
N TRP A 250 30.24 -0.21 5.41
CA TRP A 250 28.89 0.03 5.87
C TRP A 250 28.44 1.47 5.63
N ARG A 251 27.16 1.65 5.41
CA ARG A 251 26.52 2.96 5.35
C ARG A 251 25.30 3.03 6.27
N VAL A 252 24.96 4.26 6.65
CA VAL A 252 23.76 4.57 7.41
C VAL A 252 22.75 5.21 6.44
N SER A 253 21.49 4.79 6.51
CA SER A 253 20.40 5.32 5.69
C SER A 253 19.15 5.54 6.53
N ALA A 254 18.36 6.54 6.19
CA ALA A 254 17.02 6.72 6.72
C ALA A 254 16.02 5.69 6.19
N GLU A 255 16.34 5.05 5.07
CA GLU A 255 15.52 3.98 4.48
C GLU A 255 15.60 2.70 5.30
N LYS A 256 14.50 1.95 5.32
CA LYS A 256 14.42 0.63 5.97
C LYS A 256 15.14 -0.44 5.11
N LEU A 257 16.46 -0.44 5.10
CA LEU A 257 17.25 -1.31 4.24
C LEU A 257 16.98 -2.80 4.47
N ALA A 258 16.69 -3.21 5.69
CA ALA A 258 16.41 -4.61 6.03
C ALA A 258 15.08 -5.15 5.48
N SER A 259 14.08 -4.29 5.27
CA SER A 259 12.74 -4.67 4.78
C SER A 259 12.47 -4.24 3.34
N ARG A 260 13.39 -3.51 2.73
CA ARG A 260 13.31 -3.02 1.35
C ARG A 260 14.37 -3.65 0.48
N GLY A 261 14.09 -3.68 -0.82
CA GLY A 261 15.07 -4.10 -1.81
C GLY A 261 16.13 -3.02 -2.05
N GLN A 262 17.32 -3.46 -2.41
CA GLN A 262 18.43 -2.62 -2.75
C GLN A 262 19.09 -3.13 -4.04
N VAL A 263 19.50 -2.20 -4.89
CA VAL A 263 20.29 -2.48 -6.08
C VAL A 263 21.58 -1.68 -6.03
N VAL A 264 22.66 -2.32 -6.44
CA VAL A 264 23.96 -1.70 -6.67
C VAL A 264 24.25 -1.78 -8.16
N ALA A 265 24.21 -0.66 -8.86
CA ALA A 265 24.55 -0.56 -10.27
C ALA A 265 26.05 -0.29 -10.43
N GLU A 266 26.68 -0.95 -11.40
CA GLU A 266 28.03 -0.61 -11.88
C GLU A 266 27.92 -0.14 -13.33
N VAL A 267 28.48 1.03 -13.59
CA VAL A 267 28.45 1.71 -14.89
C VAL A 267 29.89 1.97 -15.36
N TRP A 268 30.20 1.54 -16.55
CA TRP A 268 31.54 1.72 -17.16
C TRP A 268 31.41 1.90 -18.67
N MET A 269 32.47 2.44 -19.30
CA MET A 269 32.59 2.48 -20.74
C MET A 269 33.04 1.10 -21.24
N ASP A 270 32.18 0.42 -21.94
CA ASP A 270 32.46 -0.88 -22.59
C ASP A 270 33.04 -0.62 -23.98
N GLU A 271 34.36 -0.60 -24.08
CA GLU A 271 35.06 -0.22 -25.30
C GLU A 271 34.98 -1.30 -26.39
N ASN A 272 34.89 -2.57 -26.00
CA ASN A 272 34.84 -3.69 -26.91
C ASN A 272 33.46 -4.26 -27.20
N GLY A 273 32.41 -3.79 -26.44
CA GLY A 273 31.03 -4.16 -26.63
C GLY A 273 30.66 -5.58 -26.17
N ASP A 274 31.45 -6.17 -25.25
CA ASP A 274 31.20 -7.53 -24.78
C ASP A 274 30.36 -7.62 -23.52
N GLY A 275 30.00 -6.47 -22.89
CA GLY A 275 29.17 -6.38 -21.70
C GLY A 275 29.86 -6.84 -20.41
N VAL A 276 31.18 -7.06 -20.45
CA VAL A 276 31.99 -7.53 -19.31
C VAL A 276 33.04 -6.49 -18.98
N ARG A 277 33.03 -5.97 -17.77
CA ARG A 277 34.00 -4.99 -17.35
C ARG A 277 35.41 -5.57 -17.25
N GLN A 278 36.36 -5.05 -18.04
CA GLN A 278 37.79 -5.45 -18.02
C GLN A 278 38.68 -4.43 -17.29
N PRO A 279 39.91 -4.86 -16.88
CA PRO A 279 40.91 -3.93 -16.43
C PRO A 279 41.30 -2.95 -17.56
N GLY A 280 41.17 -1.66 -17.31
CA GLY A 280 41.43 -0.60 -18.28
C GLY A 280 40.19 0.15 -18.74
N GLU A 281 39.05 -0.45 -18.67
CA GLU A 281 37.77 0.22 -18.99
C GLU A 281 37.37 1.24 -17.91
N ALA A 282 37.04 2.45 -18.40
CA ALA A 282 36.81 3.59 -17.56
C ALA A 282 35.47 3.47 -16.78
N ALA A 283 35.53 3.62 -15.46
CA ALA A 283 34.35 3.81 -14.65
C ALA A 283 33.68 5.16 -14.94
N LEU A 284 32.39 5.24 -15.03
CA LEU A 284 31.68 6.47 -15.32
C LEU A 284 31.01 7.03 -14.03
N PRO A 285 31.54 8.15 -13.49
CA PRO A 285 30.94 8.83 -12.37
C PRO A 285 29.76 9.71 -12.78
N ASP A 286 28.95 10.11 -11.78
CA ASP A 286 27.85 11.06 -11.90
C ASP A 286 26.76 10.67 -12.93
N VAL A 287 26.67 9.36 -13.25
CA VAL A 287 25.63 8.83 -14.14
C VAL A 287 24.33 8.65 -13.37
N PRO A 288 23.23 9.37 -13.74
CA PRO A 288 21.94 9.25 -13.06
C PRO A 288 21.28 7.91 -13.38
N LEU A 289 20.76 7.26 -12.32
CA LEU A 289 20.11 5.96 -12.39
C LEU A 289 18.58 6.10 -12.38
N THR A 290 17.91 5.12 -12.96
CA THR A 290 16.44 5.02 -12.95
C THR A 290 15.97 3.69 -12.38
N ALA A 291 14.76 3.68 -11.78
CA ALA A 291 14.08 2.46 -11.35
C ALA A 291 12.65 2.46 -11.91
N GLY A 292 12.40 1.62 -12.89
CA GLY A 292 11.21 1.67 -13.70
C GLY A 292 11.12 3.00 -14.48
N ASN A 293 9.96 3.64 -14.45
CA ASN A 293 9.75 4.95 -15.09
C ASN A 293 10.00 6.13 -14.13
N ALA A 294 10.51 5.87 -12.92
CA ALA A 294 10.77 6.89 -11.92
C ALA A 294 12.25 7.27 -11.90
N PHE A 295 12.51 8.57 -11.87
CA PHE A 295 13.82 9.08 -11.51
C PHE A 295 14.05 8.82 -10.02
N VAL A 296 15.21 8.30 -9.69
CA VAL A 296 15.65 8.12 -8.31
C VAL A 296 16.81 9.08 -8.05
N ASP A 297 16.88 9.60 -6.83
CA ASP A 297 18.00 10.47 -6.43
C ASP A 297 19.25 9.59 -6.17
N ALA A 298 19.75 8.95 -7.23
CA ALA A 298 20.90 8.08 -7.21
C ALA A 298 21.74 8.28 -8.47
N ALA A 299 23.03 8.53 -8.26
CA ALA A 299 24.02 8.59 -9.31
C ALA A 299 25.24 7.76 -8.94
N THR A 300 26.08 7.46 -9.93
CA THR A 300 27.30 6.71 -9.73
C THR A 300 28.40 7.54 -9.06
N ASP A 301 29.21 6.91 -8.23
CA ASP A 301 30.41 7.46 -7.62
C ASP A 301 31.63 7.43 -8.57
N LYS A 302 32.80 7.89 -8.09
CA LYS A 302 34.06 7.89 -8.87
C LYS A 302 34.50 6.49 -9.34
N ALA A 303 33.98 5.43 -8.74
CA ALA A 303 34.24 4.04 -9.16
C ALA A 303 33.18 3.50 -10.12
N GLY A 304 32.25 4.36 -10.59
CA GLY A 304 31.13 3.99 -11.45
C GLY A 304 30.04 3.20 -10.74
N ARG A 305 29.92 3.31 -9.41
CA ARG A 305 28.95 2.54 -8.63
C ARG A 305 27.89 3.44 -8.02
N GLY A 306 26.63 3.09 -8.24
CA GLY A 306 25.47 3.77 -7.64
C GLY A 306 24.58 2.80 -6.87
N ALA A 307 23.92 3.26 -5.81
CA ALA A 307 22.98 2.47 -5.03
C ALA A 307 21.56 3.05 -5.13
N ILE A 308 20.60 2.19 -5.39
CA ILE A 308 19.18 2.49 -5.34
C ILE A 308 18.59 1.72 -4.18
N ASP A 309 18.00 2.44 -3.23
CA ASP A 309 17.37 1.91 -2.03
C ASP A 309 15.86 2.04 -2.06
N GLY A 310 15.21 1.38 -1.10
CA GLY A 310 13.78 1.55 -0.89
C GLY A 310 12.90 0.86 -1.92
N LEU A 311 13.49 0.01 -2.77
CA LEU A 311 12.75 -0.75 -3.78
C LEU A 311 11.77 -1.72 -3.12
N GLU A 312 10.62 -1.91 -3.76
CA GLU A 312 9.62 -2.85 -3.28
C GLU A 312 10.14 -4.28 -3.46
N PRO A 313 10.23 -5.08 -2.38
CA PRO A 313 10.75 -6.43 -2.47
C PRO A 313 9.80 -7.33 -3.25
N PHE A 314 10.36 -8.33 -3.93
CA PHE A 314 9.66 -9.34 -4.72
C PHE A 314 8.83 -8.78 -5.90
N ARG A 315 9.01 -7.52 -6.26
CA ARG A 315 8.43 -6.93 -7.48
C ARG A 315 9.51 -6.67 -8.52
N PRO A 316 9.34 -7.18 -9.74
CA PRO A 316 10.27 -6.88 -10.83
C PRO A 316 10.32 -5.37 -11.11
N VAL A 317 11.52 -4.82 -11.21
CA VAL A 317 11.78 -3.43 -11.58
C VAL A 317 12.93 -3.35 -12.56
N MET A 318 12.80 -2.54 -13.59
CA MET A 318 13.88 -2.29 -14.54
C MET A 318 14.80 -1.21 -13.96
N ILE A 319 16.07 -1.52 -13.86
CA ILE A 319 17.11 -0.57 -13.47
C ILE A 319 17.84 -0.14 -14.74
N GLY A 320 17.93 1.15 -14.93
CA GLY A 320 18.51 1.74 -16.12
C GLY A 320 19.25 3.04 -15.83
N ILE A 321 19.60 3.75 -16.89
CA ILE A 321 20.28 5.03 -16.87
C ILE A 321 19.37 6.06 -17.54
N ASP A 322 19.30 7.27 -17.00
CA ASP A 322 18.66 8.39 -17.65
C ASP A 322 19.59 8.97 -18.74
N ALA A 323 19.45 8.44 -19.95
CA ALA A 323 20.25 8.87 -21.09
C ALA A 323 20.07 10.37 -21.43
N GLY A 324 18.88 10.95 -21.13
CA GLY A 324 18.62 12.35 -21.40
C GLY A 324 19.35 13.32 -20.47
N SER A 325 19.82 12.84 -19.32
CA SER A 325 20.58 13.63 -18.33
C SER A 325 22.09 13.40 -18.39
N LEU A 326 22.58 12.63 -19.37
CA LEU A 326 24.02 12.42 -19.54
C LEU A 326 24.69 13.70 -20.08
N PRO A 327 25.86 14.07 -19.53
CA PRO A 327 26.57 15.28 -19.97
C PRO A 327 27.17 15.15 -21.39
N ASP A 328 27.43 13.94 -21.84
CA ASP A 328 27.96 13.64 -23.17
C ASP A 328 26.92 12.88 -24.00
N PRO A 329 26.34 13.46 -25.05
CA PRO A 329 25.36 12.82 -25.91
C PRO A 329 25.92 11.62 -26.72
N TYR A 330 27.23 11.55 -26.85
CA TYR A 330 27.91 10.45 -27.55
C TYR A 330 28.20 9.25 -26.64
N VAL A 331 27.80 9.31 -25.37
CA VAL A 331 27.84 8.18 -24.45
C VAL A 331 26.41 7.70 -24.21
N GLN A 332 26.12 6.48 -24.61
CA GLN A 332 24.76 5.93 -24.53
C GLN A 332 24.75 4.59 -23.79
N PRO A 333 23.68 4.26 -23.09
CA PRO A 333 23.52 2.92 -22.50
C PRO A 333 23.56 1.84 -23.61
N ALA A 334 24.41 0.82 -23.45
CA ALA A 334 24.45 -0.29 -24.39
C ALA A 334 23.18 -1.16 -24.36
N LEU A 335 22.41 -1.07 -23.28
CA LEU A 335 21.10 -1.73 -23.13
C LEU A 335 20.11 -0.78 -22.42
N PRO A 336 18.80 -0.93 -22.69
CA PRO A 336 17.78 -0.06 -22.12
C PRO A 336 17.64 -0.21 -20.58
N GLY A 337 18.17 -1.27 -20.00
CA GLY A 337 18.17 -1.55 -18.58
C GLY A 337 18.14 -3.04 -18.26
N VAL A 338 18.24 -3.36 -16.99
CA VAL A 338 18.23 -4.73 -16.46
C VAL A 338 17.06 -4.90 -15.51
N VAL A 339 16.20 -5.89 -15.76
CA VAL A 339 15.09 -6.21 -14.87
C VAL A 339 15.59 -7.06 -13.72
N VAL A 340 15.34 -6.59 -12.49
CA VAL A 340 15.70 -7.30 -11.26
C VAL A 340 14.47 -7.46 -10.37
N THR A 341 14.48 -8.51 -9.55
CA THR A 341 13.50 -8.70 -8.48
C THR A 341 14.22 -8.52 -7.15
N PRO A 342 14.15 -7.31 -6.54
CA PRO A 342 14.87 -7.01 -5.32
C PRO A 342 14.42 -7.90 -4.17
N ARG A 343 15.36 -8.29 -3.29
CA ARG A 343 15.07 -9.04 -2.06
C ARG A 343 15.34 -8.17 -0.83
N PRO A 344 14.58 -8.34 0.26
CA PRO A 344 14.80 -7.58 1.49
C PRO A 344 16.21 -7.85 2.04
N GLY A 345 16.91 -6.79 2.45
CA GLY A 345 18.22 -6.88 3.11
C GLY A 345 19.37 -7.39 2.23
N VAL A 346 19.15 -7.62 0.94
CA VAL A 346 20.16 -8.09 -0.01
C VAL A 346 20.36 -7.07 -1.12
N ALA A 347 21.61 -6.64 -1.34
CA ALA A 347 21.94 -5.78 -2.47
C ALA A 347 22.09 -6.64 -3.74
N THR A 348 21.22 -6.40 -4.72
CA THR A 348 21.30 -7.01 -6.04
C THR A 348 22.28 -6.20 -6.90
N ARG A 349 23.30 -6.84 -7.46
CA ARG A 349 24.24 -6.18 -8.36
C ARG A 349 23.69 -6.15 -9.78
N VAL A 350 23.78 -4.99 -10.44
CA VAL A 350 23.38 -4.77 -11.82
C VAL A 350 24.54 -4.16 -12.58
N LEU A 351 24.80 -4.69 -13.78
CA LEU A 351 25.84 -4.25 -14.68
C LEU A 351 25.21 -3.45 -15.82
N LEU A 352 25.64 -2.22 -16.00
CA LEU A 352 25.11 -1.29 -17.00
C LEU A 352 26.27 -0.77 -17.87
N PRO A 353 26.66 -1.52 -18.93
CA PRO A 353 27.69 -1.07 -19.86
C PRO A 353 27.21 0.13 -20.66
N MET A 354 28.10 1.07 -20.89
CA MET A 354 27.93 2.23 -21.75
C MET A 354 28.75 2.06 -23.01
N ALA A 355 28.18 2.47 -24.12
CA ALA A 355 28.87 2.42 -25.42
C ALA A 355 29.09 3.84 -25.97
N ALA A 356 30.15 4.01 -26.71
CA ALA A 356 30.30 5.21 -27.53
C ALA A 356 29.28 5.17 -28.69
N ALA A 357 28.54 6.25 -28.83
CA ALA A 357 27.65 6.46 -29.97
C ALA A 357 28.26 7.51 -30.92
N GLY A 358 27.83 7.47 -32.15
CA GLY A 358 28.18 8.48 -33.15
C GLY A 358 26.97 8.92 -33.89
N GLU A 359 27.03 10.12 -34.46
CA GLU A 359 26.01 10.66 -35.32
C GLU A 359 26.56 10.67 -36.78
N ILE A 360 25.75 10.18 -37.68
CA ILE A 360 26.04 10.25 -39.11
C ILE A 360 24.97 11.10 -39.75
N GLU A 361 25.37 12.26 -40.25
CA GLU A 361 24.49 13.16 -41.01
C GLU A 361 24.91 13.20 -42.49
N GLY A 362 23.95 13.18 -43.39
CA GLY A 362 24.20 13.22 -44.79
C GLY A 362 22.97 13.57 -45.61
N VAL A 363 23.20 13.98 -46.84
CA VAL A 363 22.12 14.25 -47.80
C VAL A 363 22.25 13.26 -48.95
N LEU A 364 21.23 12.45 -49.14
CA LEU A 364 21.12 11.55 -50.27
C LEU A 364 20.75 12.34 -51.53
N ARG A 365 21.57 12.21 -52.57
CA ARG A 365 21.32 12.93 -53.84
C ARG A 365 21.30 11.96 -55.02
N ARG A 366 20.44 12.25 -55.99
CA ARG A 366 20.47 11.56 -57.28
C ARG A 366 21.68 12.02 -58.08
N ASP A 367 22.18 11.17 -58.92
CA ASP A 367 23.19 11.55 -59.94
C ASP A 367 22.63 12.71 -60.79
N GLY A 368 23.24 13.91 -60.69
CA GLY A 368 22.68 15.15 -61.22
C GLY A 368 22.27 16.21 -60.19
N GLY A 369 22.37 15.91 -58.87
CA GLY A 369 22.43 16.92 -57.82
C GLY A 369 21.14 17.21 -57.04
N ASN A 370 19.99 16.64 -57.38
CA ASN A 370 18.73 16.86 -56.64
C ASN A 370 18.64 15.95 -55.42
N PRO A 371 18.20 16.45 -54.25
CA PRO A 371 17.90 15.63 -53.07
C PRO A 371 16.83 14.58 -53.41
N ILE A 372 16.90 13.43 -52.76
CA ILE A 372 15.89 12.38 -52.85
C ILE A 372 15.23 12.27 -51.48
N GLU A 373 13.90 12.36 -51.47
CA GLU A 373 13.09 12.18 -50.26
C GLU A 373 12.39 10.82 -50.26
N GLY A 374 12.14 10.29 -49.08
CA GLY A 374 11.33 9.07 -48.86
C GLY A 374 12.06 7.75 -49.17
N LEU A 375 13.37 7.73 -49.28
CA LEU A 375 14.16 6.50 -49.37
C LEU A 375 14.64 6.06 -47.98
N GLY A 376 14.41 4.79 -47.66
CA GLY A 376 14.99 4.18 -46.46
C GLY A 376 16.51 4.05 -46.61
N VAL A 377 17.24 4.55 -45.62
CA VAL A 377 18.69 4.40 -45.51
C VAL A 377 19.03 3.53 -44.34
N GLU A 378 19.87 2.51 -44.55
CA GLU A 378 20.31 1.60 -43.53
C GLU A 378 21.80 1.81 -43.23
N LEU A 379 22.13 1.92 -41.92
CA LEU A 379 23.50 1.85 -41.47
C LEU A 379 23.83 0.38 -41.19
N VAL A 380 24.83 -0.14 -41.93
CA VAL A 380 25.19 -1.56 -41.83
C VAL A 380 26.63 -1.65 -41.32
N ASP A 381 26.92 -2.54 -40.36
CA ASP A 381 28.25 -2.79 -39.85
C ASP A 381 29.09 -3.62 -40.83
N ALA A 382 30.38 -3.83 -40.49
CA ALA A 382 31.31 -4.58 -41.31
C ALA A 382 30.91 -6.06 -41.50
N GLU A 383 30.09 -6.59 -40.60
CA GLU A 383 29.52 -7.94 -40.64
C GLU A 383 28.20 -8.05 -41.37
N GLY A 384 27.68 -6.93 -41.94
CA GLY A 384 26.44 -6.87 -42.71
C GLY A 384 25.15 -6.78 -41.88
N ARG A 385 25.26 -6.43 -40.58
CA ARG A 385 24.08 -6.27 -39.71
C ARG A 385 23.60 -4.84 -39.73
N VAL A 386 22.30 -4.65 -39.89
CA VAL A 386 21.66 -3.34 -39.83
C VAL A 386 21.72 -2.81 -38.40
N ARG A 387 22.33 -1.64 -38.20
CA ARG A 387 22.51 -0.98 -36.91
C ARG A 387 21.50 0.15 -36.68
N ALA A 388 21.14 0.85 -37.74
CA ALA A 388 20.12 1.89 -37.70
C ALA A 388 19.41 2.00 -39.05
N THR A 389 18.20 2.48 -39.05
CA THR A 389 17.39 2.80 -40.24
C THR A 389 16.79 4.19 -40.10
N THR A 390 16.77 4.97 -41.16
CA THR A 390 16.08 6.25 -41.25
C THR A 390 15.47 6.42 -42.64
N ILE A 391 14.53 7.37 -42.80
CA ILE A 391 13.86 7.70 -44.05
C ILE A 391 14.16 9.16 -44.39
#